data_aa29a99f73a813a04960b70a056fe470
#
_entry.id   aa29a99f73a813a04960b70a056fe470
#
_cell.length_a   1.000
_cell.length_b   1.000
_cell.length_c   1.000
_cell.angle_alpha   90.00
_cell.angle_beta   90.00
_cell.angle_gamma   90.00
#
_symmetry.space_group_name_H-M   'P 1'
#
loop_
_entity.id
_entity.type
_entity.pdbx_description
1 polymer ?
#
loop_
_entity_poly.entity_id
_entity_poly.type
_entity_poly.pdbx_seq_one_letter_code
_entity_poly.pdbx_strand_id
1 'polypeptide(L)'
;MHHATDNHRSYAPDLCEHPRHDRLSVAGPTFENMTQQGVRWTADQVLALAPDAPSRKAGSKLGVAGPWSEAGSSGEGMVWGLCKGSGSKPYQTVVDVADAAGPAYKCSCPSRKFPCKHALGLLRLWAGADGSVPDAQTLPDWAEQWAEGRRKRARTKRETDAAGGAAADPEAARRRAERRAERVTAGASELEQRLADLLRGGLASAEQAGYGMWEETAARMVDAQAPGLAARVRELGSIPASGPSWPVRLLEECAMLHLLDSGWLRRDLLPAGLASTVRSRIGLPSSAEGRPARDRWLVLAQYDTADSRLTTRRIWLYGTESGHTALVLSYGAAGRAPALSLPVGLALDAELRAYAGDGQLRADLGEQFTAPAPSPVRPKGAGVAEAAARYGDALGRDPWLESWPVTLSRVIPTPDEASGSGSGWQLADADDDLARPRPARPTSERLALPITPQAASSPGLWRLAALSGGAPVTVFGECGHRGFTPLTAWPEGPGEAVALC
;
A
#
# COMPACT_ATOMS: atom_id res chain seq x y z
N MET A 1 -59.57 44.54 7.27
CA MET A 1 -60.98 44.38 7.72
C MET A 1 -61.12 42.97 8.23
N HIS A 2 -61.45 42.89 9.51
CA HIS A 2 -62.07 41.82 10.30
C HIS A 2 -61.32 40.54 10.46
N HIS A 3 -60.73 40.33 11.62
CA HIS A 3 -61.26 39.88 12.93
C HIS A 3 -61.57 38.39 12.93
N ALA A 4 -60.75 37.62 13.72
CA ALA A 4 -60.99 37.22 15.12
C ALA A 4 -61.73 35.87 15.16
N THR A 5 -61.52 34.90 15.99
CA THR A 5 -61.16 34.77 17.40
C THR A 5 -61.06 33.27 17.75
N ASP A 6 -60.17 32.97 18.66
CA ASP A 6 -60.20 32.00 19.77
C ASP A 6 -61.25 30.86 19.78
N ASN A 7 -60.83 29.65 20.11
CA ASN A 7 -61.30 29.04 21.35
C ASN A 7 -60.46 27.82 21.85
N HIS A 8 -60.06 27.92 23.11
CA HIS A 8 -59.58 26.88 23.98
C HIS A 8 -60.55 25.70 24.14
N ARG A 9 -60.04 24.49 24.31
CA ARG A 9 -60.50 23.57 25.35
C ARG A 9 -59.50 22.50 25.67
N SER A 10 -59.06 22.54 26.91
CA SER A 10 -58.37 21.48 27.67
C SER A 10 -59.31 20.29 27.96
N TYR A 11 -58.78 19.08 27.89
CA TYR A 11 -59.28 17.94 28.68
C TYR A 11 -58.14 16.99 28.94
N ALA A 12 -57.70 16.89 30.20
CA ALA A 12 -57.24 15.65 30.83
C ALA A 12 -58.47 15.16 31.65
N PRO A 13 -58.67 13.90 31.96
CA PRO A 13 -57.82 13.01 32.73
C PRO A 13 -57.86 11.55 32.27
N ASP A 14 -57.11 10.63 32.70
CA ASP A 14 -57.31 9.72 33.82
C ASP A 14 -56.23 8.65 33.91
N LEU A 15 -55.89 8.41 35.13
CA LEU A 15 -54.98 7.40 35.66
C LEU A 15 -55.47 5.96 35.38
N CYS A 16 -54.63 5.11 34.82
CA CYS A 16 -54.72 3.65 35.00
C CYS A 16 -53.36 3.12 35.45
N GLU A 17 -53.29 2.76 36.69
CA GLU A 17 -52.22 1.96 37.29
C GLU A 17 -52.13 0.60 36.67
N HIS A 18 -50.93 0.17 36.24
CA HIS A 18 -50.57 -1.21 35.96
C HIS A 18 -49.26 -1.61 36.63
N PRO A 19 -49.06 -2.85 37.05
CA PRO A 19 -48.14 -3.24 38.12
C PRO A 19 -46.67 -3.30 37.65
N ARG A 20 -45.79 -2.97 38.57
CA ARG A 20 -44.35 -3.07 38.48
C ARG A 20 -43.91 -4.50 38.23
N HIS A 21 -43.38 -4.78 37.03
CA HIS A 21 -42.54 -5.94 36.82
C HIS A 21 -41.10 -5.56 37.13
N ASP A 22 -40.52 -6.21 38.12
CA ASP A 22 -39.10 -6.19 38.45
C ASP A 22 -38.29 -6.61 37.17
N ARG A 23 -37.60 -5.67 36.59
CA ARG A 23 -36.56 -5.95 35.59
C ARG A 23 -35.27 -6.24 36.38
N LEU A 24 -34.91 -7.51 36.43
CA LEU A 24 -33.55 -7.95 36.71
C LEU A 24 -32.61 -7.23 35.72
N SER A 25 -31.86 -6.25 36.20
CA SER A 25 -30.80 -5.57 35.48
C SER A 25 -29.64 -6.54 35.32
N VAL A 26 -29.55 -7.18 34.17
CA VAL A 26 -28.31 -7.83 33.73
C VAL A 26 -27.40 -6.69 33.29
N ALA A 27 -26.46 -6.32 34.15
CA ALA A 27 -25.39 -5.39 33.80
C ALA A 27 -24.54 -6.03 32.70
N GLY A 28 -24.76 -5.58 31.48
CA GLY A 28 -23.84 -5.81 30.38
C GLY A 28 -22.53 -5.03 30.66
N PRO A 29 -21.39 -5.50 30.16
CA PRO A 29 -20.12 -4.81 30.40
C PRO A 29 -20.20 -3.38 29.88
N THR A 30 -19.95 -2.44 30.76
CA THR A 30 -19.89 -1.01 30.45
C THR A 30 -18.72 -0.75 29.51
N PHE A 31 -18.91 0.15 28.56
CA PHE A 31 -17.95 0.58 27.53
C PHE A 31 -16.59 1.05 28.10
N GLU A 32 -16.50 1.33 29.38
CA GLU A 32 -15.26 1.76 30.07
C GLU A 32 -14.25 0.63 30.32
N ASN A 33 -14.66 -0.65 30.25
CA ASN A 33 -13.74 -1.78 30.42
C ASN A 33 -13.11 -2.29 29.12
N MET A 34 -13.43 -1.71 27.96
CA MET A 34 -12.84 -2.09 26.67
C MET A 34 -11.56 -1.32 26.30
N THR A 35 -11.12 -0.37 27.10
CA THR A 35 -10.01 0.54 26.77
C THR A 35 -8.63 0.08 27.27
N GLN A 36 -8.50 -1.07 27.91
CA GLN A 36 -7.21 -1.55 28.44
C GLN A 36 -6.65 -2.85 27.82
N GLN A 37 -7.39 -3.53 26.98
CA GLN A 37 -6.81 -4.64 26.20
C GLN A 37 -6.49 -4.11 24.81
N GLY A 38 -5.20 -3.95 24.50
CA GLY A 38 -4.72 -3.58 23.17
C GLY A 38 -5.34 -4.52 22.12
N VAL A 39 -6.00 -3.95 21.11
CA VAL A 39 -6.69 -4.73 20.07
C VAL A 39 -5.65 -5.59 19.35
N ARG A 40 -5.76 -6.91 19.46
CA ARG A 40 -4.85 -7.86 18.85
C ARG A 40 -5.08 -7.92 17.34
N TRP A 41 -4.02 -8.18 16.61
CA TRP A 41 -4.09 -8.34 15.15
C TRP A 41 -4.87 -9.61 14.77
N THR A 42 -5.39 -9.65 13.53
CA THR A 42 -6.01 -10.86 13.01
C THR A 42 -4.97 -11.87 12.54
N ALA A 43 -5.38 -13.13 12.43
CA ALA A 43 -4.52 -14.19 11.92
C ALA A 43 -4.00 -13.88 10.49
N ASP A 44 -4.82 -13.28 9.65
CA ASP A 44 -4.45 -12.91 8.27
C ASP A 44 -3.45 -11.75 8.24
N GLN A 45 -3.60 -10.75 9.11
CA GLN A 45 -2.64 -9.67 9.27
C GLN A 45 -1.26 -10.20 9.71
N VAL A 46 -1.24 -11.17 10.62
CA VAL A 46 0.01 -11.85 11.02
C VAL A 46 0.61 -12.64 9.85
N LEU A 47 -0.19 -13.38 9.12
CA LEU A 47 0.29 -14.20 8.00
C LEU A 47 0.75 -13.38 6.80
N ALA A 48 0.25 -12.15 6.65
CA ALA A 48 0.73 -11.19 5.66
C ALA A 48 2.18 -10.72 5.90
N LEU A 49 2.69 -10.88 7.12
CA LEU A 49 4.10 -10.57 7.45
C LEU A 49 5.08 -11.64 6.95
N ALA A 50 4.60 -12.82 6.55
CA ALA A 50 5.48 -13.92 6.16
C ALA A 50 6.28 -13.59 4.89
N PRO A 51 7.62 -13.78 4.89
CA PRO A 51 8.46 -13.45 3.76
C PRO A 51 8.21 -14.34 2.53
N ASP A 52 7.62 -15.51 2.71
CA ASP A 52 7.30 -16.46 1.64
C ASP A 52 6.21 -17.47 2.07
N ALA A 53 5.67 -18.20 1.10
CA ALA A 53 4.64 -19.21 1.35
C ALA A 53 5.11 -20.38 2.25
N PRO A 54 6.35 -20.91 2.13
CA PRO A 54 6.87 -21.89 3.08
C PRO A 54 6.94 -21.36 4.52
N SER A 55 7.39 -20.12 4.73
CA SER A 55 7.43 -19.48 6.05
C SER A 55 6.03 -19.28 6.62
N ARG A 56 5.08 -18.88 5.79
CA ARG A 56 3.65 -18.76 6.14
C ARG A 56 3.09 -20.09 6.63
N LYS A 57 3.29 -21.17 5.85
CA LYS A 57 2.83 -22.52 6.21
C LYS A 57 3.47 -23.03 7.51
N ALA A 58 4.77 -22.80 7.67
CA ALA A 58 5.49 -23.22 8.87
C ALA A 58 5.11 -22.40 10.11
N GLY A 59 4.90 -21.11 9.98
CA GLY A 59 4.39 -20.23 11.03
C GLY A 59 2.97 -20.61 11.46
N SER A 60 2.07 -20.90 10.51
CA SER A 60 0.72 -21.36 10.79
C SER A 60 0.68 -22.62 11.64
N LYS A 61 1.58 -23.59 11.42
CA LYS A 61 1.68 -24.82 12.22
C LYS A 61 2.13 -24.57 13.66
N LEU A 62 2.86 -23.51 13.91
CA LEU A 62 3.34 -23.11 15.25
C LEU A 62 2.37 -22.18 15.99
N GLY A 63 1.30 -21.73 15.36
CA GLY A 63 0.28 -20.86 15.96
C GLY A 63 -0.69 -21.60 16.88
N VAL A 64 -0.22 -22.58 17.65
CA VAL A 64 -0.95 -23.38 18.65
C VAL A 64 -0.15 -23.41 19.95
N ALA A 65 -0.80 -23.57 21.09
CA ALA A 65 -0.16 -23.45 22.41
C ALA A 65 0.92 -24.53 22.67
N GLY A 66 0.74 -25.79 22.23
CA GLY A 66 1.57 -26.93 22.59
C GLY A 66 3.09 -26.75 22.44
N PRO A 67 3.62 -26.13 21.37
CA PRO A 67 5.05 -25.87 21.23
C PRO A 67 5.62 -24.78 22.12
N TRP A 68 4.79 -23.98 22.81
CA TRP A 68 5.20 -22.78 23.52
C TRP A 68 5.16 -22.95 25.04
N SER A 69 6.09 -22.28 25.71
CA SER A 69 6.12 -22.10 27.16
C SER A 69 6.52 -20.67 27.49
N GLU A 70 6.16 -20.19 28.69
CA GLU A 70 6.44 -18.84 29.17
C GLU A 70 6.02 -17.75 28.16
N ALA A 71 4.91 -17.98 27.44
CA ALA A 71 4.39 -17.03 26.49
C ALA A 71 3.65 -15.92 27.25
N GLY A 72 3.82 -14.67 26.78
CA GLY A 72 3.15 -13.50 27.33
C GLY A 72 3.16 -12.33 26.38
N SER A 73 2.34 -11.32 26.69
CA SER A 73 2.30 -10.03 26.00
C SER A 73 2.23 -8.88 27.00
N SER A 74 2.71 -7.71 26.59
CA SER A 74 2.55 -6.48 27.39
C SER A 74 1.57 -5.52 26.69
N GLY A 75 0.93 -4.65 27.49
CA GLY A 75 0.09 -3.58 26.97
C GLY A 75 0.84 -2.58 26.08
N GLU A 76 2.19 -2.61 26.10
CA GLU A 76 3.07 -1.78 25.26
C GLU A 76 3.43 -2.43 23.92
N GLY A 77 2.81 -3.56 23.56
CA GLY A 77 2.99 -4.21 22.27
C GLY A 77 4.14 -5.24 22.20
N MET A 78 4.73 -5.61 23.34
CA MET A 78 5.72 -6.70 23.36
C MET A 78 5.02 -8.04 23.46
N VAL A 79 5.45 -9.01 22.63
CA VAL A 79 4.98 -10.41 22.65
C VAL A 79 6.19 -11.32 22.71
N TRP A 80 6.22 -12.26 23.65
CA TRP A 80 7.36 -13.16 23.85
C TRP A 80 6.94 -14.59 24.13
N GLY A 81 7.86 -15.53 24.01
CA GLY A 81 7.64 -16.92 24.32
C GLY A 81 8.85 -17.80 24.00
N LEU A 82 8.90 -18.94 24.65
CA LEU A 82 9.90 -19.98 24.44
C LEU A 82 9.29 -21.08 23.56
N CYS A 83 9.85 -21.26 22.35
CA CYS A 83 9.40 -22.28 21.43
C CYS A 83 10.26 -23.55 21.52
N LYS A 84 9.64 -24.71 21.74
CA LYS A 84 10.32 -26.00 21.75
C LYS A 84 10.94 -26.25 20.36
N GLY A 85 12.26 -26.44 20.31
CA GLY A 85 13.02 -26.77 19.11
C GLY A 85 13.41 -28.24 19.07
N SER A 86 14.24 -28.60 18.09
CA SER A 86 14.84 -29.92 17.99
C SER A 86 16.00 -30.13 18.96
N GLY A 87 16.50 -29.07 19.59
CA GLY A 87 17.60 -29.14 20.58
C GLY A 87 17.10 -29.16 22.03
N SER A 88 18.05 -29.23 22.97
CA SER A 88 17.76 -29.25 24.40
C SER A 88 17.29 -27.92 24.96
N LYS A 89 17.59 -26.80 24.30
CA LYS A 89 17.17 -25.46 24.72
C LYS A 89 16.03 -24.93 23.81
N PRO A 90 14.96 -24.36 24.38
CA PRO A 90 13.92 -23.76 23.58
C PRO A 90 14.43 -22.49 22.89
N TYR A 91 13.80 -22.11 21.77
CA TYR A 91 14.09 -20.85 21.10
C TYR A 91 13.40 -19.70 21.80
N GLN A 92 14.18 -18.72 22.25
CA GLN A 92 13.68 -17.45 22.76
C GLN A 92 13.19 -16.60 21.59
N THR A 93 11.89 -16.24 21.60
CA THR A 93 11.27 -15.44 20.54
C THR A 93 10.61 -14.23 21.17
N VAL A 94 10.90 -13.04 20.68
CA VAL A 94 10.27 -11.79 21.09
C VAL A 94 9.93 -10.96 19.86
N VAL A 95 8.77 -10.32 19.92
CA VAL A 95 8.25 -9.44 18.86
C VAL A 95 7.77 -8.16 19.51
N ASP A 96 8.14 -7.03 18.93
CA ASP A 96 7.62 -5.72 19.25
C ASP A 96 6.66 -5.29 18.14
N VAL A 97 5.35 -5.35 18.40
CA VAL A 97 4.31 -4.96 17.44
C VAL A 97 4.01 -3.46 17.48
N ALA A 98 4.52 -2.74 18.47
CA ALA A 98 4.37 -1.30 18.63
C ALA A 98 5.49 -0.51 17.96
N ASP A 99 6.50 -1.20 17.37
CA ASP A 99 7.60 -0.50 16.68
C ASP A 99 7.08 0.30 15.49
N ALA A 100 7.52 1.53 15.42
CA ALA A 100 7.11 2.50 14.41
C ALA A 100 7.42 2.08 12.96
N ALA A 101 8.47 1.28 12.75
CA ALA A 101 8.84 0.78 11.43
C ALA A 101 8.07 -0.53 11.05
N GLY A 102 7.06 -0.89 11.82
CA GLY A 102 6.39 -2.20 11.75
C GLY A 102 7.00 -3.20 12.72
N PRO A 103 6.45 -4.41 12.84
CA PRO A 103 6.86 -5.35 13.87
C PRO A 103 8.34 -5.67 13.81
N ALA A 104 8.99 -5.56 14.95
CA ALA A 104 10.38 -5.93 15.09
C ALA A 104 10.51 -7.30 15.74
N TYR A 105 11.51 -8.08 15.31
CA TYR A 105 11.62 -9.48 15.67
C TYR A 105 13.01 -9.82 16.20
N LYS A 106 13.07 -10.69 17.23
CA LYS A 106 14.25 -11.43 17.58
C LYS A 106 13.88 -12.86 17.90
N CYS A 107 14.65 -13.80 17.35
CA CYS A 107 14.55 -15.22 17.69
C CYS A 107 15.95 -15.83 17.77
N SER A 108 16.20 -16.69 18.75
CA SER A 108 17.48 -17.39 18.90
C SER A 108 17.65 -18.55 17.90
N CYS A 109 16.69 -18.80 17.01
CA CYS A 109 16.81 -19.84 15.99
C CYS A 109 17.81 -19.47 14.88
N PRO A 110 18.40 -20.46 14.17
CA PRO A 110 19.40 -20.24 13.12
C PRO A 110 18.82 -19.71 11.79
N SER A 111 17.54 -19.34 11.74
CA SER A 111 16.90 -18.85 10.52
C SER A 111 17.53 -17.53 10.06
N ARG A 112 17.76 -17.43 8.74
CA ARG A 112 18.17 -16.18 8.09
C ARG A 112 16.98 -15.36 7.56
N LYS A 113 15.77 -15.95 7.59
CA LYS A 113 14.53 -15.28 7.15
C LYS A 113 13.87 -14.62 8.35
N PHE A 114 13.42 -13.38 8.18
CA PHE A 114 12.67 -12.61 9.17
C PHE A 114 11.40 -12.01 8.54
N PRO A 115 10.23 -12.10 9.24
CA PRO A 115 10.04 -12.92 10.45
C PRO A 115 10.26 -14.41 10.20
N CYS A 116 10.91 -15.07 11.15
CA CYS A 116 11.07 -16.52 11.08
C CYS A 116 9.75 -17.22 11.45
N LYS A 117 9.65 -18.53 11.18
CA LYS A 117 8.45 -19.32 11.52
C LYS A 117 8.04 -19.23 12.99
N HIS A 118 9.01 -19.04 13.92
CA HIS A 118 8.70 -18.93 15.35
C HIS A 118 8.09 -17.57 15.68
N ALA A 119 8.59 -16.47 15.10
CA ALA A 119 7.97 -15.14 15.26
C ALA A 119 6.55 -15.12 14.70
N LEU A 120 6.34 -15.69 13.50
CA LEU A 120 5.00 -15.82 12.90
C LEU A 120 4.07 -16.69 13.76
N GLY A 121 4.58 -17.84 14.28
CA GLY A 121 3.82 -18.73 15.12
C GLY A 121 3.40 -18.08 16.43
N LEU A 122 4.32 -17.37 17.09
CA LEU A 122 4.04 -16.62 18.32
C LEU A 122 2.97 -15.53 18.12
N LEU A 123 3.14 -14.72 17.08
CA LEU A 123 2.15 -13.69 16.75
C LEU A 123 0.78 -14.29 16.41
N ARG A 124 0.74 -15.41 15.68
CA ARG A 124 -0.51 -16.09 15.37
C ARG A 124 -1.20 -16.65 16.62
N LEU A 125 -0.41 -17.20 17.56
CA LEU A 125 -0.93 -17.65 18.85
C LEU A 125 -1.48 -16.49 19.66
N TRP A 126 -0.75 -15.38 19.70
CA TRP A 126 -1.19 -14.13 20.33
C TRP A 126 -2.47 -13.57 19.68
N ALA A 127 -2.56 -13.56 18.36
CA ALA A 127 -3.73 -13.11 17.61
C ALA A 127 -4.99 -13.95 17.88
N GLY A 128 -4.83 -15.24 18.23
CA GLY A 128 -5.95 -16.15 18.52
C GLY A 128 -6.77 -15.78 19.76
N ALA A 129 -6.26 -14.93 20.64
CA ALA A 129 -6.92 -14.42 21.83
C ALA A 129 -7.58 -15.50 22.74
N ASP A 130 -7.08 -16.75 22.65
CA ASP A 130 -7.58 -17.90 23.41
C ASP A 130 -6.99 -18.01 24.84
N GLY A 131 -6.27 -16.98 25.30
CA GLY A 131 -5.58 -16.96 26.60
C GLY A 131 -4.22 -17.66 26.61
N SER A 132 -3.78 -18.27 25.50
CA SER A 132 -2.49 -18.94 25.40
C SER A 132 -1.29 -17.98 25.48
N VAL A 133 -1.50 -16.71 25.21
CA VAL A 133 -0.54 -15.60 25.43
C VAL A 133 -1.21 -14.56 26.32
N PRO A 134 -1.08 -14.73 27.65
CA PRO A 134 -1.70 -13.79 28.59
C PRO A 134 -0.99 -12.44 28.61
N ASP A 135 -1.72 -11.41 28.99
CA ASP A 135 -1.12 -10.10 29.26
C ASP A 135 -0.38 -10.15 30.61
N ALA A 136 0.87 -9.72 30.60
CA ALA A 136 1.75 -9.69 31.76
C ALA A 136 2.33 -8.29 31.96
N GLN A 137 2.54 -7.92 33.24
CA GLN A 137 3.07 -6.60 33.59
C GLN A 137 4.60 -6.50 33.42
N THR A 138 5.30 -7.65 33.41
CA THR A 138 6.76 -7.68 33.36
C THR A 138 7.25 -8.61 32.25
N LEU A 139 8.24 -8.15 31.51
CA LEU A 139 8.92 -8.96 30.51
C LEU A 139 9.98 -9.86 31.19
N PRO A 140 10.26 -11.04 30.63
CA PRO A 140 11.45 -11.80 31.03
C PRO A 140 12.73 -11.00 30.73
N ASP A 141 13.77 -11.17 31.55
CA ASP A 141 15.05 -10.44 31.45
C ASP A 141 15.65 -10.44 30.03
N TRP A 142 15.57 -11.58 29.32
CA TRP A 142 16.11 -11.70 27.97
C TRP A 142 15.31 -10.91 26.93
N ALA A 143 14.03 -10.70 27.15
CA ALA A 143 13.17 -9.87 26.29
C ALA A 143 13.37 -8.38 26.61
N GLU A 144 13.47 -8.03 27.88
CA GLU A 144 13.74 -6.66 28.34
C GLU A 144 15.08 -6.14 27.82
N GLN A 145 16.15 -6.93 27.95
CA GLN A 145 17.49 -6.59 27.40
C GLN A 145 17.44 -6.26 25.91
N TRP A 146 16.63 -7.00 25.15
CA TRP A 146 16.47 -6.72 23.73
C TRP A 146 15.69 -5.42 23.49
N ALA A 147 14.60 -5.20 24.22
CA ALA A 147 13.78 -3.99 24.13
C ALA A 147 14.61 -2.74 24.48
N GLU A 148 15.39 -2.78 25.55
CA GLU A 148 16.31 -1.70 25.94
C GLU A 148 17.37 -1.42 24.88
N GLY A 149 18.00 -2.48 24.34
CA GLY A 149 18.98 -2.36 23.27
C GLY A 149 18.41 -1.74 21.99
N ARG A 150 17.13 -1.93 21.72
CA ARG A 150 16.43 -1.27 20.61
C ARG A 150 16.15 0.19 20.91
N ARG A 151 15.56 0.48 22.07
CA ARG A 151 15.29 1.86 22.53
C ARG A 151 16.56 2.72 22.49
N LYS A 152 17.69 2.19 22.94
CA LYS A 152 19.00 2.86 22.87
C LYS A 152 19.43 3.16 21.43
N ARG A 153 19.34 2.15 20.52
CA ARG A 153 19.70 2.35 19.11
C ARG A 153 18.80 3.35 18.41
N ALA A 154 17.50 3.32 18.65
CA ALA A 154 16.56 4.29 18.10
C ALA A 154 16.87 5.71 18.55
N ARG A 155 17.22 5.89 19.84
CA ARG A 155 17.63 7.17 20.41
C ARG A 155 18.94 7.68 19.76
N THR A 156 19.97 6.83 19.70
CA THR A 156 21.26 7.19 19.05
C THR A 156 21.06 7.55 17.58
N LYS A 157 20.20 6.83 16.85
CA LYS A 157 19.88 7.16 15.46
C LYS A 157 19.22 8.53 15.34
N ARG A 158 18.23 8.85 16.20
CA ARG A 158 17.58 10.18 16.23
C ARG A 158 18.59 11.28 16.55
N GLU A 159 19.49 11.05 17.50
CA GLU A 159 20.57 11.99 17.85
C GLU A 159 21.57 12.19 16.68
N THR A 160 21.92 11.11 15.96
CA THR A 160 22.81 11.16 14.80
C THR A 160 22.13 11.84 13.60
N ASP A 161 20.86 11.53 13.36
CA ASP A 161 20.08 12.16 12.28
C ASP A 161 19.86 13.65 12.56
N ALA A 162 19.67 14.04 13.83
CA ALA A 162 19.59 15.44 14.27
C ALA A 162 20.96 16.15 14.21
N ALA A 163 22.04 15.45 14.49
CA ALA A 163 23.41 15.97 14.43
C ALA A 163 24.02 15.93 13.00
N GLY A 164 23.56 15.00 12.16
CA GLY A 164 24.00 14.83 10.77
C GLY A 164 23.52 15.91 9.80
N GLY A 165 22.70 16.84 10.27
CA GLY A 165 22.38 18.12 9.62
C GLY A 165 23.53 19.15 9.63
N ALA A 166 24.77 18.74 9.87
CA ALA A 166 25.93 19.62 9.69
C ALA A 166 25.95 20.08 8.23
N ALA A 167 25.80 21.39 8.05
CA ALA A 167 25.64 22.12 6.82
C ALA A 167 26.65 21.66 5.76
N ALA A 168 26.22 20.77 4.87
CA ALA A 168 26.89 20.58 3.61
C ALA A 168 26.92 21.95 2.93
N ASP A 169 28.14 22.46 2.58
CA ASP A 169 28.31 23.71 1.91
C ASP A 169 27.27 23.89 0.79
N PRO A 170 26.28 24.80 0.92
CA PRO A 170 25.17 24.91 -0.02
C PRO A 170 25.63 25.21 -1.43
N GLU A 171 26.78 25.94 -1.54
CA GLU A 171 27.36 26.29 -2.83
C GLU A 171 28.02 25.08 -3.50
N ALA A 172 28.70 24.23 -2.73
CA ALA A 172 29.24 22.98 -3.23
C ALA A 172 28.14 21.98 -3.62
N ALA A 173 27.03 21.95 -2.88
CA ALA A 173 25.86 21.15 -3.22
C ALA A 173 25.20 21.61 -4.53
N ARG A 174 25.03 22.92 -4.71
CA ARG A 174 24.52 23.53 -5.95
C ARG A 174 25.42 23.22 -7.15
N ARG A 175 26.73 23.40 -7.03
CA ARG A 175 27.69 23.05 -8.09
C ARG A 175 27.68 21.58 -8.47
N ARG A 176 27.47 20.67 -7.50
CA ARG A 176 27.27 19.23 -7.78
C ARG A 176 25.99 18.97 -8.54
N ALA A 177 24.89 19.62 -8.16
CA ALA A 177 23.59 19.49 -8.83
C ALA A 177 23.65 20.01 -10.27
N GLU A 178 24.29 21.16 -10.51
CA GLU A 178 24.50 21.75 -11.84
C GLU A 178 25.30 20.81 -12.76
N ARG A 179 26.48 20.33 -12.30
CA ARG A 179 27.27 19.34 -13.06
C ARG A 179 26.52 18.04 -13.34
N ARG A 180 25.64 17.62 -12.43
CA ARG A 180 24.79 16.46 -12.68
C ARG A 180 23.74 16.77 -13.74
N ALA A 181 23.09 17.93 -13.68
CA ALA A 181 22.13 18.37 -14.69
C ALA A 181 22.74 18.46 -16.08
N GLU A 182 23.97 18.95 -16.20
CA GLU A 182 24.72 18.98 -17.47
C GLU A 182 24.94 17.58 -18.05
N ARG A 183 25.37 16.62 -17.21
CA ARG A 183 25.55 15.22 -17.66
C ARG A 183 24.22 14.59 -18.10
N VAL A 184 23.15 14.80 -17.33
CA VAL A 184 21.81 14.31 -17.70
C VAL A 184 21.37 14.93 -19.03
N THR A 185 21.62 16.23 -19.24
CA THR A 185 21.28 16.92 -20.49
C THR A 185 22.03 16.32 -21.69
N ALA A 186 23.33 16.05 -21.55
CA ALA A 186 24.11 15.39 -22.59
C ALA A 186 23.58 13.98 -22.89
N GLY A 187 23.27 13.20 -21.83
CA GLY A 187 22.70 11.87 -21.99
C GLY A 187 21.33 11.87 -22.67
N ALA A 188 20.43 12.77 -22.26
CA ALA A 188 19.11 12.91 -22.87
C ALA A 188 19.22 13.30 -24.36
N SER A 189 20.13 14.22 -24.70
CA SER A 189 20.36 14.60 -26.09
C SER A 189 20.91 13.44 -26.95
N GLU A 190 21.79 12.62 -26.39
CA GLU A 190 22.27 11.40 -27.05
C GLU A 190 21.14 10.38 -27.24
N LEU A 191 20.28 10.21 -26.23
CA LEU A 191 19.14 9.29 -26.29
C LEU A 191 18.15 9.73 -27.37
N GLU A 192 17.84 11.01 -27.49
CA GLU A 192 17.02 11.58 -28.56
C GLU A 192 17.56 11.21 -29.96
N GLN A 193 18.86 11.33 -30.18
CA GLN A 193 19.48 10.95 -31.45
C GLN A 193 19.32 9.45 -31.72
N ARG A 194 19.55 8.61 -30.72
CA ARG A 194 19.40 7.15 -30.86
C ARG A 194 17.96 6.73 -31.16
N LEU A 195 16.97 7.34 -30.48
CA LEU A 195 15.55 7.11 -30.76
C LEU A 195 15.19 7.54 -32.20
N ALA A 196 15.66 8.69 -32.63
CA ALA A 196 15.45 9.16 -33.99
C ALA A 196 16.10 8.24 -35.05
N ASP A 197 17.29 7.71 -34.81
CA ASP A 197 17.98 6.81 -35.69
C ASP A 197 17.29 5.44 -35.77
N LEU A 198 16.80 4.92 -34.64
CA LEU A 198 15.97 3.70 -34.60
C LEU A 198 14.71 3.85 -35.45
N LEU A 199 14.00 4.97 -35.34
CA LEU A 199 12.78 5.21 -36.11
C LEU A 199 13.08 5.38 -37.61
N ARG A 200 14.15 6.09 -37.99
CA ARG A 200 14.58 6.24 -39.40
C ARG A 200 15.04 4.92 -40.02
N GLY A 201 15.72 4.08 -39.23
CA GLY A 201 16.20 2.76 -39.65
C GLY A 201 15.10 1.71 -39.69
N GLY A 202 13.93 1.99 -39.12
CA GLY A 202 12.80 1.06 -39.01
C GLY A 202 12.89 0.14 -37.80
N LEU A 203 11.74 -0.15 -37.20
CA LEU A 203 11.64 -0.93 -35.94
C LEU A 203 12.11 -2.38 -36.06
N ALA A 204 12.15 -2.94 -37.31
CA ALA A 204 12.65 -4.30 -37.55
C ALA A 204 14.10 -4.49 -37.04
N SER A 205 14.91 -3.43 -37.03
CA SER A 205 16.26 -3.48 -36.50
C SER A 205 16.30 -3.75 -34.98
N ALA A 206 15.26 -3.37 -34.24
CA ALA A 206 15.16 -3.61 -32.81
C ALA A 206 14.99 -5.11 -32.46
N GLU A 207 14.30 -5.87 -33.32
CA GLU A 207 14.14 -7.31 -33.15
C GLU A 207 15.46 -8.04 -33.40
N GLN A 208 16.21 -7.60 -34.42
CA GLN A 208 17.48 -8.24 -34.81
C GLN A 208 18.63 -7.91 -33.80
N ALA A 209 18.65 -6.71 -33.26
CA ALA A 209 19.72 -6.24 -32.36
C ALA A 209 19.68 -6.90 -30.97
N GLY A 210 18.54 -7.49 -30.60
CA GLY A 210 18.36 -8.14 -29.30
C GLY A 210 18.57 -7.18 -28.12
N TYR A 211 18.83 -7.75 -26.94
CA TYR A 211 19.01 -6.96 -25.71
C TYR A 211 20.28 -6.09 -25.68
N GLY A 212 21.32 -6.42 -26.46
CA GLY A 212 22.63 -5.77 -26.38
C GLY A 212 22.61 -4.27 -26.66
N MET A 213 21.87 -3.85 -27.70
CA MET A 213 21.74 -2.43 -28.07
C MET A 213 21.08 -1.59 -26.96
N TRP A 214 20.05 -2.16 -26.33
CA TRP A 214 19.31 -1.50 -25.26
C TRP A 214 20.14 -1.39 -23.98
N GLU A 215 20.89 -2.46 -23.63
CA GLU A 215 21.76 -2.44 -22.45
C GLU A 215 22.93 -1.46 -22.61
N GLU A 216 23.55 -1.37 -23.81
CA GLU A 216 24.56 -0.37 -24.10
C GLU A 216 24.01 1.06 -23.93
N THR A 217 22.83 1.33 -24.50
CA THR A 217 22.17 2.64 -24.37
C THR A 217 21.82 2.93 -22.91
N ALA A 218 21.30 1.95 -22.17
CA ALA A 218 20.99 2.10 -20.76
C ALA A 218 22.25 2.35 -19.91
N ALA A 219 23.38 1.71 -20.21
CA ALA A 219 24.65 1.94 -19.53
C ALA A 219 25.10 3.40 -19.69
N ARG A 220 24.97 3.97 -20.90
CA ARG A 220 25.26 5.41 -21.12
C ARG A 220 24.36 6.33 -20.30
N MET A 221 23.07 5.98 -20.13
CA MET A 221 22.15 6.75 -19.26
C MET A 221 22.54 6.64 -17.79
N VAL A 222 23.08 5.51 -17.34
CA VAL A 222 23.66 5.36 -15.99
C VAL A 222 24.89 6.29 -15.83
N ASP A 223 25.79 6.30 -16.80
CA ASP A 223 26.99 7.16 -16.80
C ASP A 223 26.61 8.65 -16.81
N ALA A 224 25.54 8.99 -17.53
CA ALA A 224 24.91 10.31 -17.53
C ALA A 224 24.20 10.66 -16.20
N GLN A 225 24.16 9.73 -15.23
CA GLN A 225 23.46 9.90 -13.95
C GLN A 225 21.93 10.08 -14.08
N ALA A 226 21.35 9.49 -15.10
CA ALA A 226 19.91 9.44 -15.39
C ALA A 226 19.34 8.03 -15.23
N PRO A 227 19.29 7.46 -14.00
CA PRO A 227 18.90 6.06 -13.81
C PRO A 227 17.45 5.78 -14.19
N GLY A 228 16.57 6.77 -14.16
CA GLY A 228 15.18 6.63 -14.63
C GLY A 228 15.10 6.42 -16.14
N LEU A 229 15.91 7.16 -16.94
CA LEU A 229 16.02 6.90 -18.38
C LEU A 229 16.62 5.53 -18.63
N ALA A 230 17.67 5.14 -17.90
CA ALA A 230 18.30 3.84 -18.04
C ALA A 230 17.31 2.68 -17.80
N ALA A 231 16.45 2.79 -16.80
CA ALA A 231 15.43 1.80 -16.50
C ALA A 231 14.44 1.66 -17.67
N ARG A 232 13.90 2.77 -18.17
CA ARG A 232 12.96 2.78 -19.30
C ARG A 232 13.58 2.23 -20.59
N VAL A 233 14.83 2.58 -20.88
CA VAL A 233 15.55 2.02 -22.04
C VAL A 233 15.69 0.50 -21.95
N ARG A 234 15.95 -0.06 -20.75
CA ARG A 234 16.00 -1.53 -20.58
C ARG A 234 14.64 -2.18 -20.82
N GLU A 235 13.56 -1.54 -20.39
CA GLU A 235 12.20 -2.01 -20.60
C GLU A 235 11.87 -2.15 -22.09
N LEU A 236 12.34 -1.20 -22.95
CA LEU A 236 12.19 -1.30 -24.41
C LEU A 236 12.77 -2.61 -24.98
N GLY A 237 13.87 -3.09 -24.41
CA GLY A 237 14.53 -4.32 -24.87
C GLY A 237 13.68 -5.59 -24.74
N SER A 238 12.68 -5.60 -23.86
CA SER A 238 11.78 -6.74 -23.68
C SER A 238 10.59 -6.75 -24.65
N ILE A 239 10.30 -5.62 -25.30
CA ILE A 239 9.10 -5.43 -26.10
C ILE A 239 9.12 -6.27 -27.41
N PRO A 240 10.22 -6.37 -28.16
CA PRO A 240 10.22 -7.15 -29.41
C PRO A 240 9.83 -8.64 -29.24
N ALA A 241 10.06 -9.20 -28.04
CA ALA A 241 9.69 -10.57 -27.72
C ALA A 241 8.25 -10.73 -27.18
N SER A 242 7.45 -9.64 -27.09
CA SER A 242 6.18 -9.63 -26.37
C SER A 242 4.94 -10.06 -27.19
N GLY A 243 5.11 -10.46 -28.45
CA GLY A 243 4.02 -10.94 -29.32
C GLY A 243 3.74 -10.02 -30.51
N PRO A 244 2.73 -10.30 -31.36
CA PRO A 244 2.55 -9.69 -32.67
C PRO A 244 2.39 -8.15 -32.66
N SER A 245 1.88 -7.56 -31.62
CA SER A 245 1.67 -6.10 -31.49
C SER A 245 2.91 -5.33 -31.01
N TRP A 246 4.07 -5.99 -30.89
CA TRP A 246 5.29 -5.38 -30.39
C TRP A 246 5.71 -4.09 -31.11
N PRO A 247 5.55 -3.92 -32.46
CA PRO A 247 5.99 -2.69 -33.10
C PRO A 247 5.23 -1.46 -32.64
N VAL A 248 3.91 -1.59 -32.44
CA VAL A 248 3.06 -0.51 -31.95
C VAL A 248 3.46 -0.16 -30.51
N ARG A 249 3.61 -1.17 -29.66
CA ARG A 249 4.06 -0.97 -28.25
C ARG A 249 5.44 -0.33 -28.17
N LEU A 250 6.38 -0.77 -29.00
CA LEU A 250 7.72 -0.17 -29.03
C LEU A 250 7.66 1.30 -29.45
N LEU A 251 6.84 1.64 -30.44
CA LEU A 251 6.66 3.02 -30.89
C LEU A 251 6.04 3.89 -29.78
N GLU A 252 5.01 3.38 -29.08
CA GLU A 252 4.37 4.07 -27.97
C GLU A 252 5.38 4.37 -26.85
N GLU A 253 6.16 3.37 -26.41
CA GLU A 253 7.14 3.54 -25.34
C GLU A 253 8.31 4.44 -25.78
N CYS A 254 8.76 4.37 -27.05
CA CYS A 254 9.72 5.33 -27.58
C CYS A 254 9.16 6.76 -27.57
N ALA A 255 7.89 6.96 -27.91
CA ALA A 255 7.25 8.27 -27.86
C ALA A 255 7.16 8.81 -26.43
N MET A 256 6.82 7.95 -25.45
CA MET A 256 6.78 8.34 -24.04
C MET A 256 8.18 8.68 -23.50
N LEU A 257 9.21 7.96 -23.94
CA LEU A 257 10.59 8.25 -23.58
C LEU A 257 11.07 9.57 -24.22
N HIS A 258 10.78 9.79 -25.51
CA HIS A 258 11.01 11.06 -26.20
C HIS A 258 10.32 12.23 -25.49
N LEU A 259 9.06 12.06 -25.05
CA LEU A 259 8.35 13.08 -24.30
C LEU A 259 9.09 13.43 -23.00
N LEU A 260 9.64 12.43 -22.29
CA LEU A 260 10.41 12.64 -21.07
C LEU A 260 11.71 13.39 -21.31
N ASP A 261 12.47 13.00 -22.35
CA ASP A 261 13.70 13.67 -22.75
C ASP A 261 13.44 15.12 -23.17
N SER A 262 12.43 15.33 -24.01
CA SER A 262 11.99 16.68 -24.41
C SER A 262 11.57 17.53 -23.22
N GLY A 263 10.86 16.93 -22.25
CA GLY A 263 10.50 17.57 -21.00
C GLY A 263 11.73 18.00 -20.19
N TRP A 264 12.76 17.14 -20.11
CA TRP A 264 14.01 17.48 -19.45
C TRP A 264 14.79 18.60 -20.17
N LEU A 265 14.94 18.49 -21.46
CA LEU A 265 15.68 19.45 -22.28
C LEU A 265 15.04 20.86 -22.28
N ARG A 266 13.71 20.92 -22.06
CA ARG A 266 12.93 22.16 -22.00
C ARG A 266 12.38 22.45 -20.61
N ARG A 267 12.95 21.86 -19.55
CA ARG A 267 12.43 21.92 -18.18
C ARG A 267 12.21 23.32 -17.65
N ASP A 268 13.01 24.29 -18.12
CA ASP A 268 12.93 25.69 -17.68
C ASP A 268 11.66 26.41 -18.24
N LEU A 269 11.00 25.82 -19.23
CA LEU A 269 9.73 26.28 -19.81
C LEU A 269 8.51 25.61 -19.19
N LEU A 270 8.70 24.57 -18.37
CA LEU A 270 7.62 23.80 -17.78
C LEU A 270 7.08 24.47 -16.50
N PRO A 271 5.79 24.33 -16.18
CA PRO A 271 5.29 24.63 -14.84
C PRO A 271 6.09 23.89 -13.77
N ALA A 272 6.29 24.51 -12.61
CA ALA A 272 7.14 23.99 -11.54
C ALA A 272 6.80 22.54 -11.12
N GLY A 273 5.52 22.21 -11.03
CA GLY A 273 5.05 20.85 -10.69
C GLY A 273 5.47 19.81 -11.75
N LEU A 274 5.27 20.11 -13.04
CA LEU A 274 5.64 19.22 -14.13
C LEU A 274 7.17 19.10 -14.25
N ALA A 275 7.92 20.19 -14.06
CA ALA A 275 9.39 20.16 -14.01
C ALA A 275 9.88 19.25 -12.87
N SER A 276 9.24 19.29 -11.71
CA SER A 276 9.54 18.38 -10.59
C SER A 276 9.22 16.91 -10.94
N THR A 277 8.10 16.67 -11.61
CA THR A 277 7.75 15.33 -12.12
C THR A 277 8.80 14.80 -13.09
N VAL A 278 9.20 15.58 -14.09
CA VAL A 278 10.26 15.22 -15.04
C VAL A 278 11.57 14.89 -14.31
N ARG A 279 12.00 15.71 -13.36
CA ARG A 279 13.20 15.46 -12.54
C ARG A 279 13.13 14.12 -11.81
N SER A 280 11.98 13.82 -11.20
CA SER A 280 11.74 12.56 -10.51
C SER A 280 11.76 11.36 -11.46
N ARG A 281 11.14 11.48 -12.64
CA ARG A 281 11.10 10.43 -13.67
C ARG A 281 12.46 10.14 -14.30
N ILE A 282 13.33 11.13 -14.43
CA ILE A 282 14.74 10.98 -14.81
C ILE A 282 15.54 10.21 -13.75
N GLY A 283 15.07 10.18 -12.52
CA GLY A 283 15.73 9.51 -11.39
C GLY A 283 16.69 10.42 -10.62
N LEU A 284 16.46 11.73 -10.65
CA LEU A 284 17.18 12.66 -9.78
C LEU A 284 16.68 12.53 -8.34
N PRO A 285 17.58 12.64 -7.35
CA PRO A 285 17.17 12.61 -5.95
C PRO A 285 16.13 13.70 -5.67
N SER A 286 15.09 13.32 -4.97
CA SER A 286 14.12 14.22 -4.38
C SER A 286 14.03 13.92 -2.88
N SER A 287 13.77 14.91 -2.07
CA SER A 287 13.55 14.82 -0.63
C SER A 287 12.09 15.11 -0.32
N ALA A 288 11.62 14.56 0.77
CA ALA A 288 10.30 14.88 1.30
C ALA A 288 10.40 16.23 2.05
N GLU A 289 10.14 17.32 1.33
CA GLU A 289 10.27 18.71 1.85
C GLU A 289 8.92 19.28 2.28
N GLY A 290 7.83 18.54 2.08
CA GLY A 290 6.50 18.93 2.51
C GLY A 290 6.40 19.15 4.02
N ARG A 291 5.48 20.02 4.45
CA ARG A 291 5.16 20.13 5.88
C ARG A 291 4.66 18.78 6.38
N PRO A 292 5.07 18.35 7.59
CA PRO A 292 4.51 17.14 8.19
C PRO A 292 2.99 17.26 8.26
N ALA A 293 2.28 16.27 7.75
CA ALA A 293 0.84 16.14 7.87
C ALA A 293 0.54 14.96 8.80
N ARG A 294 0.00 15.27 9.97
CA ARG A 294 -0.46 14.26 10.93
C ARG A 294 -1.88 13.87 10.61
N ASP A 295 -2.14 12.57 10.58
CA ASP A 295 -3.47 11.99 10.41
C ASP A 295 -3.49 10.58 11.02
N ARG A 296 -4.66 10.03 11.15
CA ARG A 296 -4.85 8.60 11.40
C ARG A 296 -4.85 7.87 10.06
N TRP A 297 -3.72 7.26 9.73
CA TRP A 297 -3.48 6.63 8.44
C TRP A 297 -3.91 5.17 8.43
N LEU A 298 -4.93 4.85 7.64
CA LEU A 298 -5.37 3.48 7.37
C LEU A 298 -4.49 2.85 6.29
N VAL A 299 -3.98 1.65 6.53
CA VAL A 299 -3.23 0.88 5.52
C VAL A 299 -4.20 0.24 4.54
N LEU A 300 -4.20 0.77 3.31
CA LEU A 300 -5.07 0.29 2.24
C LEU A 300 -4.49 -0.94 1.53
N ALA A 301 -3.20 -0.93 1.23
CA ALA A 301 -2.53 -2.06 0.58
C ALA A 301 -1.04 -2.09 0.91
N GLN A 302 -0.45 -3.28 0.90
CA GLN A 302 0.98 -3.50 0.97
C GLN A 302 1.35 -4.66 0.05
N TYR A 303 2.28 -4.40 -0.88
CA TYR A 303 2.82 -5.43 -1.77
C TYR A 303 4.25 -5.13 -2.17
N ASP A 304 4.97 -6.17 -2.56
CA ASP A 304 6.38 -6.09 -2.94
C ASP A 304 6.53 -6.24 -4.46
N THR A 305 7.39 -5.38 -5.03
CA THR A 305 7.92 -5.53 -6.39
C THR A 305 9.42 -5.77 -6.29
N ALA A 306 9.95 -6.68 -7.09
CA ALA A 306 11.38 -7.01 -7.04
C ALA A 306 11.99 -6.96 -8.43
N ASP A 307 13.18 -6.39 -8.50
CA ASP A 307 14.10 -6.54 -9.62
C ASP A 307 15.33 -7.35 -9.22
N SER A 308 16.35 -7.43 -10.07
CA SER A 308 17.57 -8.18 -9.81
C SER A 308 18.42 -7.64 -8.65
N ARG A 309 18.19 -6.42 -8.18
CA ARG A 309 19.02 -5.72 -7.18
C ARG A 309 18.25 -5.31 -5.93
N LEU A 310 16.96 -5.05 -6.07
CA LEU A 310 16.17 -4.40 -5.03
C LEU A 310 14.79 -5.05 -4.91
N THR A 311 14.32 -5.18 -3.67
CA THR A 311 12.90 -5.41 -3.37
C THR A 311 12.31 -4.11 -2.87
N THR A 312 11.28 -3.61 -3.56
CA THR A 312 10.55 -2.40 -3.18
C THR A 312 9.19 -2.77 -2.64
N ARG A 313 8.92 -2.40 -1.40
CA ARG A 313 7.60 -2.50 -0.78
C ARG A 313 6.84 -1.21 -0.99
N ARG A 314 5.65 -1.33 -1.56
CA ARG A 314 4.70 -0.25 -1.75
C ARG A 314 3.62 -0.36 -0.68
N ILE A 315 3.40 0.73 0.05
CA ILE A 315 2.39 0.80 1.12
C ILE A 315 1.48 1.98 0.82
N TRP A 316 0.23 1.68 0.51
CA TRP A 316 -0.80 2.69 0.31
C TRP A 316 -1.48 3.02 1.63
N LEU A 317 -1.55 4.30 1.94
CA LEU A 317 -2.14 4.85 3.15
C LEU A 317 -3.30 5.78 2.80
N TYR A 318 -4.31 5.82 3.66
CA TYR A 318 -5.45 6.72 3.56
C TYR A 318 -5.64 7.48 4.88
N GLY A 319 -5.58 8.80 4.85
CA GLY A 319 -5.85 9.66 5.98
C GLY A 319 -7.34 9.67 6.29
N THR A 320 -7.73 9.15 7.44
CA THR A 320 -9.14 8.96 7.78
C THR A 320 -9.86 10.28 8.07
N GLU A 321 -9.11 11.33 8.42
CA GLU A 321 -9.62 12.68 8.67
C GLU A 321 -9.52 13.55 7.41
N SER A 322 -8.36 13.56 6.76
CA SER A 322 -8.09 14.38 5.57
C SER A 322 -8.66 13.82 4.28
N GLY A 323 -8.89 12.50 4.19
CA GLY A 323 -9.27 11.82 2.95
C GLY A 323 -8.13 11.69 1.94
N HIS A 324 -6.91 12.09 2.30
CA HIS A 324 -5.75 12.02 1.40
C HIS A 324 -5.22 10.58 1.27
N THR A 325 -4.78 10.24 0.06
CA THR A 325 -4.06 9.00 -0.21
C THR A 325 -2.57 9.28 -0.32
N ALA A 326 -1.74 8.44 0.29
CA ALA A 326 -0.28 8.55 0.25
C ALA A 326 0.37 7.20 -0.07
N LEU A 327 1.54 7.24 -0.73
CA LEU A 327 2.37 6.09 -1.04
C LEU A 327 3.68 6.17 -0.25
N VAL A 328 3.91 5.22 0.64
CA VAL A 328 5.19 5.04 1.32
C VAL A 328 5.95 3.90 0.66
N LEU A 329 7.23 4.13 0.37
CA LEU A 329 8.13 3.15 -0.21
C LEU A 329 9.17 2.69 0.81
N SER A 330 9.37 1.39 0.91
CA SER A 330 10.42 0.80 1.73
C SER A 330 11.26 -0.14 0.87
N TYR A 331 12.57 -0.16 1.09
CA TYR A 331 13.51 -0.85 0.23
C TYR A 331 14.28 -1.93 0.99
N GLY A 332 14.48 -3.06 0.34
CA GLY A 332 15.33 -4.15 0.78
C GLY A 332 16.27 -4.61 -0.33
N ALA A 333 17.38 -5.21 0.00
CA ALA A 333 18.23 -5.87 -1.00
C ALA A 333 17.47 -7.03 -1.68
N ALA A 334 17.83 -7.37 -2.91
CA ALA A 334 17.18 -8.45 -3.65
C ALA A 334 17.03 -9.73 -2.81
N GLY A 335 15.82 -10.27 -2.77
CA GLY A 335 15.49 -11.45 -1.96
C GLY A 335 15.39 -11.21 -0.46
N ARG A 336 15.45 -9.96 0.01
CA ARG A 336 15.20 -9.59 1.42
C ARG A 336 13.97 -8.72 1.52
N ALA A 337 13.08 -9.07 2.45
CA ALA A 337 11.92 -8.21 2.74
C ALA A 337 12.39 -6.84 3.26
N PRO A 338 11.79 -5.75 2.78
CA PRO A 338 12.01 -4.41 3.32
C PRO A 338 11.66 -4.32 4.81
N ALA A 339 12.32 -3.40 5.52
CA ALA A 339 12.19 -3.30 6.99
C ALA A 339 10.80 -2.84 7.43
N LEU A 340 10.22 -1.85 6.74
CA LEU A 340 8.88 -1.35 7.05
C LEU A 340 7.83 -2.37 6.60
N SER A 341 6.92 -2.73 7.50
CA SER A 341 5.81 -3.65 7.20
C SER A 341 4.56 -3.22 7.98
N LEU A 342 3.52 -2.85 7.24
CA LEU A 342 2.24 -2.39 7.79
C LEU A 342 1.12 -3.26 7.19
N PRO A 343 0.57 -4.22 7.93
CA PRO A 343 -0.55 -5.04 7.47
C PRO A 343 -1.78 -4.23 7.08
N VAL A 344 -2.48 -4.67 6.06
CA VAL A 344 -3.72 -4.07 5.56
C VAL A 344 -4.80 -4.05 6.64
N GLY A 345 -5.58 -2.97 6.71
CA GLY A 345 -6.66 -2.80 7.66
C GLY A 345 -6.21 -2.30 9.04
N LEU A 346 -4.90 -2.10 9.27
CA LEU A 346 -4.42 -1.39 10.45
C LEU A 346 -4.46 0.13 10.21
N ALA A 347 -4.68 0.90 11.26
CA ALA A 347 -4.51 2.35 11.26
C ALA A 347 -3.46 2.76 12.29
N LEU A 348 -2.71 3.81 11.96
CA LEU A 348 -1.68 4.38 12.83
C LEU A 348 -1.81 5.91 12.85
N ASP A 349 -1.63 6.52 14.01
CA ASP A 349 -1.51 7.98 14.15
C ASP A 349 -0.06 8.35 13.87
N ALA A 350 0.19 9.03 12.74
CA ALA A 350 1.54 9.33 12.29
C ALA A 350 1.61 10.61 11.45
N GLU A 351 2.81 11.17 11.35
CA GLU A 351 3.13 12.21 10.39
C GLU A 351 3.64 11.63 9.09
N LEU A 352 3.16 12.16 7.98
CA LEU A 352 3.72 11.93 6.65
C LEU A 352 4.32 13.24 6.10
N ARG A 353 5.44 13.13 5.41
CA ARG A 353 6.06 14.23 4.65
C ARG A 353 6.00 13.93 3.17
N ALA A 354 5.25 14.73 2.43
CA ALA A 354 5.10 14.56 1.00
C ALA A 354 6.35 14.96 0.23
N TYR A 355 6.61 14.27 -0.88
CA TYR A 355 7.59 14.68 -1.87
C TYR A 355 7.05 15.81 -2.72
N ALA A 356 7.94 16.69 -3.21
CA ALA A 356 7.56 17.79 -4.08
C ALA A 356 7.10 17.26 -5.45
N GLY A 357 6.09 17.90 -6.03
CA GLY A 357 5.55 17.62 -7.37
C GLY A 357 4.03 17.64 -7.39
N ASP A 358 3.45 18.11 -8.50
CA ASP A 358 2.01 18.09 -8.69
C ASP A 358 1.51 16.65 -8.85
N GLY A 359 0.54 16.25 -8.03
CA GLY A 359 0.02 14.89 -8.07
C GLY A 359 0.93 13.81 -7.48
N GLN A 360 2.04 14.19 -6.82
CA GLN A 360 2.90 13.23 -6.13
C GLN A 360 2.20 12.71 -4.87
N LEU A 361 1.95 11.41 -4.85
CA LEU A 361 1.39 10.72 -3.68
C LEU A 361 2.48 10.14 -2.77
N ARG A 362 3.74 10.16 -3.21
CA ARG A 362 4.85 9.64 -2.44
C ARG A 362 5.09 10.48 -1.20
N ALA A 363 5.23 9.79 -0.07
CA ALA A 363 5.54 10.40 1.22
C ALA A 363 6.53 9.53 2.00
N ASP A 364 7.28 10.16 2.90
CA ASP A 364 8.04 9.46 3.92
C ASP A 364 7.25 9.40 5.22
N LEU A 365 7.32 8.26 5.89
CA LEU A 365 6.74 8.06 7.21
C LEU A 365 7.63 8.75 8.24
N GLY A 366 7.06 9.71 8.96
CA GLY A 366 7.69 10.47 10.02
C GLY A 366 7.46 9.88 11.40
N GLU A 367 7.17 10.77 12.37
CA GLU A 367 6.88 10.35 13.75
C GLU A 367 5.56 9.60 13.83
N GLN A 368 5.56 8.52 14.61
CA GLN A 368 4.35 7.75 14.93
C GLN A 368 4.02 7.96 16.41
N PHE A 369 2.74 8.23 16.67
CA PHE A 369 2.24 8.56 18.00
C PHE A 369 1.53 7.39 18.67
N THR A 370 1.04 6.44 17.88
CA THR A 370 0.41 5.22 18.39
C THR A 370 0.87 4.00 17.60
N ALA A 371 0.83 2.84 18.25
CA ALA A 371 1.03 1.56 17.58
C ALA A 371 -0.06 1.31 16.52
N PRO A 372 0.26 0.66 15.39
CA PRO A 372 -0.74 0.25 14.42
C PRO A 372 -1.79 -0.66 15.05
N ALA A 373 -3.07 -0.33 14.91
CA ALA A 373 -4.19 -1.10 15.45
C ALA A 373 -5.27 -1.35 14.39
N PRO A 374 -6.03 -2.45 14.47
CA PRO A 374 -7.15 -2.70 13.57
C PRO A 374 -8.13 -1.54 13.53
N SER A 375 -8.64 -1.23 12.34
CA SER A 375 -9.54 -0.10 12.12
C SER A 375 -10.80 -0.56 11.37
N PRO A 376 -11.99 -0.19 11.83
CA PRO A 376 -13.24 -0.47 11.12
C PRO A 376 -13.51 0.54 9.99
N VAL A 377 -12.64 1.55 9.84
CA VAL A 377 -12.82 2.61 8.85
C VAL A 377 -12.64 2.05 7.44
N ARG A 378 -13.49 2.51 6.53
CA ARG A 378 -13.41 2.26 5.08
C ARG A 378 -13.18 3.56 4.36
N PRO A 379 -12.34 3.57 3.31
CA PRO A 379 -12.18 4.75 2.48
C PRO A 379 -13.48 5.01 1.72
N LYS A 380 -13.78 6.30 1.47
CA LYS A 380 -14.88 6.66 0.57
C LYS A 380 -14.53 6.23 -0.85
N GLY A 381 -15.43 5.49 -1.48
CA GLY A 381 -15.28 5.04 -2.85
C GLY A 381 -16.00 5.94 -3.85
N ALA A 382 -15.63 5.79 -5.11
CA ALA A 382 -16.21 6.41 -6.29
C ALA A 382 -16.83 5.34 -7.19
N GLY A 383 -17.71 5.72 -8.13
CA GLY A 383 -18.13 4.86 -9.22
C GLY A 383 -17.04 4.75 -10.30
N VAL A 384 -17.26 3.85 -11.25
CA VAL A 384 -16.32 3.57 -12.35
C VAL A 384 -15.99 4.82 -13.17
N ALA A 385 -17.00 5.63 -13.53
CA ALA A 385 -16.80 6.85 -14.31
C ALA A 385 -15.90 7.87 -13.60
N GLU A 386 -16.14 8.09 -12.30
CA GLU A 386 -15.33 9.00 -11.50
C GLU A 386 -13.91 8.50 -11.30
N ALA A 387 -13.73 7.20 -11.15
CA ALA A 387 -12.40 6.58 -11.06
C ALA A 387 -11.57 6.83 -12.33
N ALA A 388 -12.18 6.62 -13.50
CA ALA A 388 -11.55 6.91 -14.79
C ALA A 388 -11.22 8.41 -14.94
N ALA A 389 -12.13 9.30 -14.54
CA ALA A 389 -11.89 10.74 -14.56
C ALA A 389 -10.72 11.15 -13.65
N ARG A 390 -10.63 10.61 -12.44
CA ARG A 390 -9.52 10.87 -11.50
C ARG A 390 -8.17 10.42 -12.08
N TYR A 391 -8.12 9.29 -12.80
CA TYR A 391 -6.92 8.86 -13.51
C TYR A 391 -6.60 9.83 -14.65
N GLY A 392 -7.58 10.26 -15.43
CA GLY A 392 -7.40 11.26 -16.49
C GLY A 392 -6.82 12.58 -15.95
N ASP A 393 -7.36 13.08 -14.84
CA ASP A 393 -6.84 14.29 -14.17
C ASP A 393 -5.39 14.11 -13.68
N ALA A 394 -5.05 12.92 -13.19
CA ALA A 394 -3.70 12.59 -12.76
C ALA A 394 -2.73 12.56 -13.96
N LEU A 395 -3.14 12.00 -15.11
CA LEU A 395 -2.36 12.02 -16.35
C LEU A 395 -2.06 13.44 -16.85
N GLY A 396 -2.98 14.39 -16.66
CA GLY A 396 -2.74 15.80 -16.99
C GLY A 396 -1.58 16.43 -16.19
N ARG A 397 -1.24 15.87 -15.02
CA ARG A 397 -0.14 16.31 -14.15
C ARG A 397 1.13 15.48 -14.30
N ASP A 398 0.98 14.21 -14.63
CA ASP A 398 2.08 13.25 -14.86
C ASP A 398 1.76 12.35 -16.06
N PRO A 399 2.14 12.73 -17.28
CA PRO A 399 1.85 11.96 -18.50
C PRO A 399 2.45 10.55 -18.52
N TRP A 400 3.45 10.28 -17.70
CA TRP A 400 4.12 8.97 -17.58
C TRP A 400 3.50 8.08 -16.50
N LEU A 401 2.33 8.42 -16.00
CA LEU A 401 1.66 7.69 -14.94
C LEU A 401 0.99 6.43 -15.52
N GLU A 402 1.35 5.26 -15.02
CA GLU A 402 0.76 3.99 -15.46
C GLU A 402 -0.59 3.71 -14.80
N SER A 403 -0.74 4.12 -13.53
CA SER A 403 -1.94 3.90 -12.75
C SER A 403 -2.10 4.95 -11.65
N TRP A 404 -3.33 5.11 -11.17
CA TRP A 404 -3.69 6.00 -10.09
C TRP A 404 -4.49 5.25 -9.02
N PRO A 405 -4.21 5.44 -7.71
CA PRO A 405 -4.94 4.77 -6.65
C PRO A 405 -6.37 5.28 -6.55
N VAL A 406 -7.31 4.38 -6.55
CA VAL A 406 -8.74 4.69 -6.43
C VAL A 406 -9.42 3.66 -5.54
N THR A 407 -10.38 4.11 -4.75
CA THR A 407 -11.35 3.21 -4.12
C THR A 407 -12.63 3.23 -4.96
N LEU A 408 -13.06 2.08 -5.43
CA LEU A 408 -14.36 1.88 -6.05
C LEU A 408 -15.37 1.47 -4.97
N SER A 409 -16.55 2.04 -5.00
CA SER A 409 -17.65 1.66 -4.11
C SER A 409 -18.76 1.00 -4.90
N ARG A 410 -19.43 0.03 -4.27
CA ARG A 410 -20.58 -0.67 -4.86
C ARG A 410 -20.29 -1.26 -6.25
N VAL A 411 -19.15 -1.95 -6.41
CA VAL A 411 -18.80 -2.65 -7.64
C VAL A 411 -18.94 -4.15 -7.47
N ILE A 412 -19.27 -4.84 -8.57
CA ILE A 412 -19.44 -6.30 -8.61
C ILE A 412 -18.39 -6.86 -9.58
N PRO A 413 -17.55 -7.83 -9.16
CA PRO A 413 -16.68 -8.54 -10.08
C PRO A 413 -17.51 -9.46 -10.99
N THR A 414 -17.38 -9.26 -12.29
CA THR A 414 -18.09 -10.02 -13.32
C THR A 414 -17.13 -10.50 -14.41
N PRO A 415 -17.41 -11.62 -15.07
CA PRO A 415 -16.71 -11.98 -16.29
C PRO A 415 -16.82 -10.86 -17.34
N ASP A 416 -15.76 -10.64 -18.12
CA ASP A 416 -15.77 -9.72 -19.25
C ASP A 416 -16.09 -10.50 -20.52
N GLU A 417 -17.35 -10.48 -20.93
CA GLU A 417 -17.83 -11.16 -22.13
C GLU A 417 -17.31 -10.50 -23.43
N ALA A 418 -16.91 -9.22 -23.38
CA ALA A 418 -16.43 -8.48 -24.54
C ALA A 418 -14.96 -8.78 -24.87
N SER A 419 -14.19 -9.38 -23.97
CA SER A 419 -12.76 -9.62 -24.15
C SER A 419 -12.41 -10.67 -25.20
N GLY A 420 -13.41 -11.35 -25.78
CA GLY A 420 -13.23 -12.35 -26.85
C GLY A 420 -12.41 -13.59 -26.48
N SER A 421 -11.68 -13.54 -25.35
CA SER A 421 -10.84 -14.64 -24.86
C SER A 421 -11.55 -15.53 -23.82
N GLY A 422 -12.73 -15.14 -23.36
CA GLY A 422 -13.51 -15.87 -22.35
C GLY A 422 -12.87 -15.92 -20.96
N SER A 423 -11.71 -15.29 -20.77
CA SER A 423 -10.94 -15.30 -19.51
C SER A 423 -10.84 -13.93 -18.83
N GLY A 424 -11.42 -12.87 -19.42
CA GLY A 424 -11.40 -11.52 -18.89
C GLY A 424 -12.33 -11.37 -17.68
N TRP A 425 -11.95 -10.47 -16.76
CA TRP A 425 -12.77 -10.05 -15.62
C TRP A 425 -12.83 -8.54 -15.57
N GLN A 426 -13.93 -8.00 -15.02
CA GLN A 426 -14.16 -6.58 -14.87
C GLN A 426 -14.85 -6.28 -13.54
N LEU A 427 -14.74 -5.02 -13.09
CA LEU A 427 -15.50 -4.47 -11.98
C LEU A 427 -16.59 -3.57 -12.56
N ALA A 428 -17.86 -3.98 -12.45
CA ALA A 428 -19.00 -3.23 -12.93
C ALA A 428 -19.69 -2.49 -11.77
N ASP A 429 -20.16 -1.26 -12.03
CA ASP A 429 -20.99 -0.54 -11.08
C ASP A 429 -22.26 -1.35 -10.74
N ALA A 430 -22.60 -1.46 -9.47
CA ALA A 430 -23.89 -1.99 -9.07
C ALA A 430 -25.01 -0.99 -9.37
N ASP A 431 -26.19 -1.47 -9.75
CA ASP A 431 -27.34 -0.60 -9.97
C ASP A 431 -27.73 0.13 -8.67
N ASP A 432 -27.95 1.43 -8.74
CA ASP A 432 -28.40 2.25 -7.60
C ASP A 432 -29.88 1.96 -7.20
N ASP A 433 -30.59 1.19 -7.96
CA ASP A 433 -32.06 1.06 -7.93
C ASP A 433 -32.58 -0.19 -7.17
N LEU A 434 -32.08 -0.42 -5.93
CA LEU A 434 -32.84 -1.28 -5.00
C LEU A 434 -34.13 -0.59 -4.47
N ALA A 435 -34.29 0.73 -4.73
CA ALA A 435 -35.43 1.52 -4.28
C ALA A 435 -36.55 1.75 -5.34
N ARG A 436 -36.31 1.41 -6.61
CA ARG A 436 -37.30 1.52 -7.68
C ARG A 436 -37.25 0.28 -8.57
N PRO A 437 -38.40 -0.39 -8.83
CA PRO A 437 -38.48 -1.52 -9.74
C PRO A 437 -38.35 -1.04 -11.19
N ARG A 438 -37.13 -0.70 -11.63
CA ARG A 438 -36.78 -0.64 -13.04
C ARG A 438 -36.25 -2.02 -13.45
N PRO A 439 -36.50 -2.45 -14.70
CA PRO A 439 -35.85 -3.65 -15.19
C PRO A 439 -34.34 -3.49 -15.02
N ALA A 440 -33.70 -4.46 -14.35
CA ALA A 440 -32.26 -4.46 -14.16
C ALA A 440 -31.57 -4.22 -15.52
N ARG A 441 -30.68 -3.22 -15.60
CA ARG A 441 -29.90 -3.02 -16.81
C ARG A 441 -29.12 -4.30 -17.09
N PRO A 442 -29.14 -4.81 -18.32
CA PRO A 442 -28.29 -5.93 -18.67
C PRO A 442 -26.82 -5.60 -18.33
N THR A 443 -26.05 -6.58 -17.93
CA THR A 443 -24.63 -6.42 -17.50
C THR A 443 -23.80 -5.68 -18.55
N SER A 444 -24.18 -5.77 -19.84
CA SER A 444 -23.53 -5.08 -20.97
C SER A 444 -23.76 -3.56 -21.02
N GLU A 445 -24.69 -3.00 -20.24
CA GLU A 445 -24.98 -1.55 -20.18
C GLU A 445 -24.39 -0.86 -18.96
N ARG A 446 -23.77 -1.61 -18.05
CA ARG A 446 -23.13 -1.06 -16.84
C ARG A 446 -21.74 -0.54 -17.18
N LEU A 447 -21.37 0.59 -16.59
CA LEU A 447 -19.98 1.03 -16.64
C LEU A 447 -19.11 0.03 -15.88
N ALA A 448 -18.04 -0.41 -16.52
CA ALA A 448 -17.13 -1.38 -15.97
C ALA A 448 -15.68 -1.03 -16.28
N LEU A 449 -14.78 -1.41 -15.39
CA LEU A 449 -13.33 -1.35 -15.58
C LEU A 449 -12.79 -2.78 -15.75
N PRO A 450 -12.09 -3.08 -16.83
CA PRO A 450 -11.45 -4.38 -17.00
C PRO A 450 -10.40 -4.57 -15.88
N ILE A 451 -10.34 -5.77 -15.32
CA ILE A 451 -9.27 -6.16 -14.41
C ILE A 451 -8.02 -6.48 -15.22
N THR A 452 -6.86 -5.99 -14.79
CA THR A 452 -5.59 -6.25 -15.47
C THR A 452 -5.33 -7.75 -15.61
N PRO A 453 -4.75 -8.23 -16.73
CA PRO A 453 -4.50 -9.66 -16.95
C PRO A 453 -3.69 -10.33 -15.83
N GLN A 454 -2.73 -9.59 -15.25
CA GLN A 454 -1.93 -10.07 -14.14
C GLN A 454 -2.79 -10.28 -12.89
N ALA A 455 -3.69 -9.37 -12.56
CA ALA A 455 -4.59 -9.51 -11.42
C ALA A 455 -5.65 -10.58 -11.67
N ALA A 456 -6.14 -10.71 -12.90
CA ALA A 456 -7.09 -11.73 -13.30
C ALA A 456 -6.53 -13.17 -13.16
N SER A 457 -5.22 -13.35 -13.28
CA SER A 457 -4.55 -14.64 -13.08
C SER A 457 -4.09 -14.88 -11.64
N SER A 458 -4.30 -13.92 -10.73
CA SER A 458 -3.87 -14.02 -9.33
C SER A 458 -4.91 -14.72 -8.43
N PRO A 459 -4.49 -15.33 -7.31
CA PRO A 459 -5.43 -15.84 -6.30
C PRO A 459 -6.33 -14.75 -5.70
N GLY A 460 -5.94 -13.48 -5.78
CA GLY A 460 -6.69 -12.33 -5.29
C GLY A 460 -8.05 -12.18 -5.97
N LEU A 461 -8.14 -12.48 -7.28
CA LEU A 461 -9.40 -12.45 -7.99
C LEU A 461 -10.44 -13.39 -7.39
N TRP A 462 -10.04 -14.62 -7.06
CA TRP A 462 -10.96 -15.61 -6.47
C TRP A 462 -11.38 -15.23 -5.05
N ARG A 463 -10.50 -14.57 -4.28
CA ARG A 463 -10.87 -13.99 -2.97
C ARG A 463 -11.90 -12.88 -3.15
N LEU A 464 -11.70 -12.01 -4.13
CA LEU A 464 -12.63 -10.93 -4.45
C LEU A 464 -13.98 -11.46 -4.88
N ALA A 465 -14.01 -12.46 -5.78
CA ALA A 465 -15.25 -13.11 -6.23
C ALA A 465 -15.98 -13.80 -5.06
N ALA A 466 -15.25 -14.51 -4.20
CA ALA A 466 -15.82 -15.17 -3.01
C ALA A 466 -16.35 -14.16 -1.99
N LEU A 467 -15.64 -13.03 -1.78
CA LEU A 467 -16.09 -11.96 -0.87
C LEU A 467 -17.36 -11.30 -1.37
N SER A 468 -17.44 -11.06 -2.69
CA SER A 468 -18.63 -10.48 -3.33
C SER A 468 -19.81 -11.44 -3.30
N GLY A 469 -19.62 -12.72 -3.64
CA GLY A 469 -20.74 -13.66 -3.81
C GLY A 469 -21.83 -13.15 -4.76
N GLY A 470 -21.49 -12.18 -5.65
CA GLY A 470 -22.43 -11.49 -6.52
C GLY A 470 -23.06 -10.23 -5.91
N ALA A 471 -22.77 -9.92 -4.63
CA ALA A 471 -23.18 -8.68 -3.99
C ALA A 471 -22.14 -7.56 -4.25
N PRO A 472 -22.54 -6.29 -4.14
CA PRO A 472 -21.60 -5.15 -4.27
C PRO A 472 -20.52 -5.20 -3.19
N VAL A 473 -19.32 -4.77 -3.55
CA VAL A 473 -18.17 -4.63 -2.64
C VAL A 473 -17.51 -3.25 -2.82
N THR A 474 -16.76 -2.82 -1.82
CA THR A 474 -15.82 -1.69 -1.95
C THR A 474 -14.45 -2.26 -2.26
N VAL A 475 -13.76 -1.73 -3.28
CA VAL A 475 -12.45 -2.23 -3.72
C VAL A 475 -11.47 -1.07 -3.85
N PHE A 476 -10.36 -1.12 -3.12
CA PHE A 476 -9.22 -0.27 -3.36
C PHE A 476 -8.26 -0.94 -4.34
N GLY A 477 -7.74 -0.15 -5.26
CA GLY A 477 -6.76 -0.62 -6.23
C GLY A 477 -6.17 0.50 -7.07
N GLU A 478 -5.49 0.13 -8.12
CA GLU A 478 -4.85 1.03 -9.06
C GLU A 478 -5.57 0.99 -10.41
N CYS A 479 -6.15 2.14 -10.82
CA CYS A 479 -6.81 2.35 -12.10
C CYS A 479 -5.80 2.89 -13.11
N GLY A 480 -5.65 2.25 -14.25
CA GLY A 480 -4.71 2.64 -15.29
C GLY A 480 -5.20 2.30 -16.71
N HIS A 481 -4.41 2.66 -17.71
CA HIS A 481 -4.72 2.39 -19.11
C HIS A 481 -4.80 0.90 -19.48
N ARG A 482 -4.21 0.02 -18.65
CA ARG A 482 -4.27 -1.44 -18.80
C ARG A 482 -5.43 -2.09 -18.04
N GLY A 483 -6.24 -1.30 -17.37
CA GLY A 483 -7.33 -1.75 -16.52
C GLY A 483 -7.12 -1.44 -15.04
N PHE A 484 -7.88 -2.11 -14.19
CA PHE A 484 -7.87 -1.95 -12.75
C PHE A 484 -7.15 -3.14 -12.08
N THR A 485 -6.23 -2.84 -11.16
CA THR A 485 -5.56 -3.83 -10.33
C THR A 485 -6.14 -3.78 -8.91
N PRO A 486 -7.04 -4.70 -8.52
CA PRO A 486 -7.60 -4.72 -7.18
C PRO A 486 -6.55 -5.16 -6.16
N LEU A 487 -6.42 -4.41 -5.08
CA LEU A 487 -5.42 -4.65 -4.02
C LEU A 487 -6.04 -5.01 -2.68
N THR A 488 -7.21 -4.44 -2.36
CA THR A 488 -7.93 -4.69 -1.10
C THR A 488 -9.42 -4.56 -1.33
N ALA A 489 -10.23 -5.38 -0.66
CA ALA A 489 -11.67 -5.31 -0.73
C ALA A 489 -12.33 -5.37 0.65
N TRP A 490 -13.53 -4.78 0.73
CA TRP A 490 -14.42 -4.81 1.89
C TRP A 490 -15.81 -5.31 1.44
N PRO A 491 -16.44 -6.23 2.18
CA PRO A 491 -17.81 -6.66 1.88
C PRO A 491 -18.79 -5.49 2.08
N GLU A 492 -19.97 -5.56 1.49
CA GLU A 492 -21.06 -4.65 1.82
C GLU A 492 -21.56 -4.99 3.25
N GLY A 493 -21.59 -4.00 4.14
CA GLY A 493 -21.92 -4.24 5.56
C GLY A 493 -20.67 -4.39 6.46
N PRO A 494 -20.83 -4.84 7.72
CA PRO A 494 -19.71 -4.98 8.64
C PRO A 494 -18.76 -6.09 8.18
N GLY A 495 -17.46 -5.82 8.21
CA GLY A 495 -16.41 -6.77 7.81
C GLY A 495 -15.05 -6.12 7.71
N GLU A 496 -14.01 -6.93 7.81
CA GLU A 496 -12.62 -6.49 7.77
C GLU A 496 -12.12 -6.32 6.33
N ALA A 497 -11.03 -5.56 6.19
CA ALA A 497 -10.31 -5.43 4.95
C ALA A 497 -9.69 -6.78 4.54
N VAL A 498 -9.91 -7.20 3.31
CA VAL A 498 -9.34 -8.43 2.73
C VAL A 498 -8.29 -8.04 1.71
N ALA A 499 -7.02 -8.37 1.98
CA ALA A 499 -5.93 -8.19 1.04
C ALA A 499 -6.06 -9.15 -0.15
N LEU A 500 -5.88 -8.62 -1.36
CA LEU A 500 -6.02 -9.34 -2.63
C LEU A 500 -4.66 -9.60 -3.32
N CYS A 501 -3.60 -8.86 -2.93
CA CYS A 501 -2.23 -8.98 -3.45
C CYS A 501 -1.35 -9.89 -2.58
#